data_ab32d6c7b7bd1dc4946438a62ef377bf
#
_entry.id   ab32d6c7b7bd1dc4946438a62ef377bf
#
_cell.length_a   1.000
_cell.length_b   1.000
_cell.length_c   1.000
_cell.angle_alpha   90.00
_cell.angle_beta   90.00
_cell.angle_gamma   90.00
#
_symmetry.space_group_name_H-M   'P 1'
#
loop_
_entity.id
_entity.type
_entity.pdbx_description
1 polymer ?
#
loop_
_entity_poly.entity_id
_entity_poly.type
_entity_poly.pdbx_seq_one_letter_code
_entity_poly.pdbx_strand_id
1 'polypeptide(L)'
;IKLTEADRLAIPVPLYHCFGMVMGVLGAVSKGAAMVFPGEAFDAEQTLDTLAKEKCTALYGVPTMFVAMLQELDKRPRDLSTLRTGIMAGAPCPVEVMKQVNTQMNMKEVTICYGMTETAPVSFQSFADDLIDKRCE
;
A
#
# COMPACT_ATOMS: atom_id res chain seq x y z
N ILE A 1 7.03 6.76 4.38
CA ILE A 1 6.22 5.78 5.13
C ILE A 1 6.94 5.18 6.35
N LYS A 2 8.17 5.59 6.63
CA LYS A 2 8.94 5.22 7.84
C LYS A 2 9.00 3.69 8.07
N LEU A 3 9.36 2.90 7.04
CA LEU A 3 9.61 1.46 7.20
C LEU A 3 10.82 1.20 8.09
N THR A 4 10.74 0.12 8.87
CA THR A 4 11.79 -0.39 9.75
C THR A 4 11.93 -1.91 9.58
N GLU A 5 12.91 -2.52 10.21
CA GLU A 5 13.11 -3.98 10.24
C GLU A 5 11.95 -4.75 10.91
N ALA A 6 11.11 -4.07 11.69
CA ALA A 6 9.92 -4.67 12.29
C ALA A 6 8.74 -4.75 11.32
N ASP A 7 8.82 -4.08 10.18
CA ASP A 7 7.71 -4.01 9.21
C ASP A 7 7.66 -5.23 8.29
N ARG A 8 6.44 -5.54 7.87
CA ARG A 8 6.10 -6.59 6.89
C ARG A 8 5.34 -5.93 5.76
N LEU A 9 6.01 -5.71 4.63
CA LEU A 9 5.47 -5.01 3.46
C LEU A 9 4.83 -5.99 2.49
N ALA A 10 3.53 -5.86 2.26
CA ALA A 10 2.83 -6.56 1.19
C ALA A 10 3.01 -5.83 -0.15
N ILE A 11 3.43 -6.58 -1.18
CA ILE A 11 3.75 -6.07 -2.52
C ILE A 11 2.89 -6.84 -3.55
N PRO A 12 1.59 -6.49 -3.71
CA PRO A 12 0.76 -7.09 -4.75
C PRO A 12 0.97 -6.45 -6.14
N VAL A 13 1.76 -5.39 -6.21
CA VAL A 13 2.10 -4.70 -7.47
C VAL A 13 3.18 -5.48 -8.24
N PRO A 14 3.14 -5.45 -9.60
CA PRO A 14 4.06 -6.24 -10.41
C PRO A 14 5.54 -5.88 -10.19
N LEU A 15 6.40 -6.91 -10.08
CA LEU A 15 7.85 -6.71 -9.91
C LEU A 15 8.57 -6.26 -11.19
N TYR A 16 7.98 -6.42 -12.36
CA TYR A 16 8.50 -5.86 -13.61
C TYR A 16 8.26 -4.36 -13.75
N HIS A 17 7.52 -3.75 -12.81
CA HIS A 17 7.29 -2.30 -12.73
C HIS A 17 8.11 -1.71 -11.58
N CYS A 18 8.61 -0.48 -11.75
CA CYS A 18 9.42 0.21 -10.75
C CYS A 18 8.71 0.38 -9.39
N PHE A 19 7.38 0.45 -9.34
CA PHE A 19 6.63 0.46 -8.09
C PHE A 19 6.89 -0.82 -7.27
N GLY A 20 6.80 -2.00 -7.89
CA GLY A 20 7.08 -3.26 -7.20
C GLY A 20 8.57 -3.47 -6.92
N MET A 21 9.42 -3.32 -7.92
CA MET A 21 10.85 -3.60 -7.77
C MET A 21 11.58 -2.53 -6.96
N VAL A 22 11.50 -1.26 -7.35
CA VAL A 22 12.31 -0.21 -6.71
C VAL A 22 11.70 0.19 -5.36
N MET A 23 10.43 0.62 -5.35
CA MET A 23 9.80 1.05 -4.10
C MET A 23 9.52 -0.14 -3.17
N GLY A 24 9.03 -1.27 -3.70
CA GLY A 24 8.74 -2.46 -2.93
C GLY A 24 10.00 -3.20 -2.49
N VAL A 25 10.63 -3.91 -3.42
CA VAL A 25 11.74 -4.83 -3.08
C VAL A 25 12.96 -4.07 -2.56
N LEU A 26 13.51 -3.12 -3.32
CA LEU A 26 14.70 -2.39 -2.89
C LEU A 26 14.42 -1.51 -1.66
N GLY A 27 13.22 -0.93 -1.59
CA GLY A 27 12.77 -0.17 -0.42
C GLY A 27 12.74 -1.02 0.85
N ALA A 28 12.15 -2.22 0.80
CA ALA A 28 12.11 -3.14 1.93
C ALA A 28 13.51 -3.62 2.32
N VAL A 29 14.33 -4.05 1.36
CA VAL A 29 15.72 -4.47 1.60
C VAL A 29 16.54 -3.37 2.28
N SER A 30 16.41 -2.12 1.81
CA SER A 30 17.15 -0.98 2.39
C SER A 30 16.82 -0.69 3.85
N LYS A 31 15.68 -1.20 4.34
CA LYS A 31 15.19 -1.02 5.72
C LYS A 31 15.21 -2.30 6.55
N GLY A 32 15.61 -3.43 5.95
CA GLY A 32 15.55 -4.73 6.60
C GLY A 32 14.12 -5.24 6.83
N ALA A 33 13.12 -4.64 6.18
CA ALA A 33 11.72 -5.05 6.32
C ALA A 33 11.44 -6.37 5.60
N ALA A 34 10.55 -7.18 6.16
CA ALA A 34 10.11 -8.41 5.51
C ALA A 34 9.22 -8.09 4.29
N MET A 35 9.39 -8.85 3.21
CA MET A 35 8.57 -8.75 2.02
C MET A 35 7.56 -9.89 1.98
N VAL A 36 6.31 -9.55 1.66
CA VAL A 36 5.20 -10.49 1.51
C VAL A 36 4.61 -10.33 0.11
N PHE A 37 4.60 -11.42 -0.66
CA PHE A 37 4.03 -11.45 -2.01
C PHE A 37 2.73 -12.23 -1.96
N PRO A 38 1.55 -11.56 -2.09
CA PRO A 38 0.26 -12.22 -1.95
C PRO A 38 -0.03 -13.27 -3.03
N GLY A 39 0.51 -13.11 -4.23
CA GLY A 39 0.30 -14.03 -5.35
C GLY A 39 1.11 -13.62 -6.57
N GLU A 40 0.99 -14.39 -7.65
CA GLU A 40 1.65 -14.11 -8.94
C GLU A 40 1.01 -12.90 -9.65
N ALA A 41 -0.29 -12.71 -9.45
CA ALA A 41 -1.05 -11.57 -9.94
C ALA A 41 -1.91 -11.01 -8.80
N PHE A 42 -2.38 -9.77 -8.95
CA PHE A 42 -3.26 -9.17 -7.96
C PHE A 42 -4.62 -9.87 -7.95
N ASP A 43 -5.01 -10.35 -6.79
CA ASP A 43 -6.34 -10.79 -6.44
C ASP A 43 -6.71 -10.17 -5.08
N ALA A 44 -7.90 -9.56 -5.00
CA ALA A 44 -8.30 -8.79 -3.81
C ALA A 44 -8.54 -9.67 -2.58
N GLU A 45 -9.20 -10.83 -2.77
CA GLU A 45 -9.48 -11.78 -1.70
C GLU A 45 -8.19 -12.38 -1.16
N GLN A 46 -7.34 -12.90 -2.05
CA GLN A 46 -6.05 -13.49 -1.70
C GLN A 46 -5.12 -12.48 -1.02
N THR A 47 -5.12 -11.22 -1.50
CA THR A 47 -4.32 -10.16 -0.90
C THR A 47 -4.77 -9.88 0.52
N LEU A 48 -6.08 -9.72 0.76
CA LEU A 48 -6.63 -9.47 2.10
C LEU A 48 -6.39 -10.63 3.06
N ASP A 49 -6.56 -11.87 2.60
CA ASP A 49 -6.30 -13.05 3.42
C ASP A 49 -4.80 -13.15 3.79
N THR A 50 -3.91 -12.80 2.86
CA THR A 50 -2.47 -12.73 3.11
C THR A 50 -2.11 -11.62 4.09
N LEU A 51 -2.70 -10.42 3.94
CA LEU A 51 -2.48 -9.31 4.88
C LEU A 51 -2.81 -9.70 6.32
N ALA A 52 -3.97 -10.34 6.52
CA ALA A 52 -4.43 -10.79 7.83
C ALA A 52 -3.56 -11.94 8.39
N LYS A 53 -3.29 -12.97 7.58
CA LYS A 53 -2.52 -14.15 7.96
C LYS A 53 -1.08 -13.81 8.32
N GLU A 54 -0.42 -13.04 7.47
CA GLU A 54 0.99 -12.65 7.62
C GLU A 54 1.18 -11.44 8.55
N LYS A 55 0.09 -10.86 9.08
CA LYS A 55 0.10 -9.66 9.93
C LYS A 55 0.93 -8.53 9.31
N CYS A 56 0.65 -8.23 8.04
CA CYS A 56 1.36 -7.18 7.33
C CYS A 56 1.12 -5.82 8.00
N THR A 57 2.16 -4.98 8.01
CA THR A 57 2.13 -3.64 8.61
C THR A 57 2.06 -2.54 7.55
N ALA A 58 2.45 -2.87 6.31
CA ALA A 58 2.46 -1.95 5.18
C ALA A 58 1.94 -2.62 3.91
N LEU A 59 1.31 -1.83 3.04
CA LEU A 59 0.76 -2.29 1.77
C LEU A 59 1.01 -1.25 0.67
N TYR A 60 1.50 -1.70 -0.49
CA TYR A 60 1.57 -0.89 -1.70
C TYR A 60 0.48 -1.28 -2.68
N GLY A 61 -0.07 -0.32 -3.39
CA GLY A 61 -1.08 -0.59 -4.41
C GLY A 61 -1.45 0.62 -5.25
N VAL A 62 -2.12 0.35 -6.35
CA VAL A 62 -2.77 1.40 -7.15
C VAL A 62 -4.21 1.61 -6.66
N PRO A 63 -4.85 2.78 -6.92
CA PRO A 63 -6.18 3.07 -6.39
C PRO A 63 -7.24 2.00 -6.71
N THR A 64 -7.21 1.41 -7.90
CA THR A 64 -8.15 0.36 -8.30
C THR A 64 -8.01 -0.93 -7.47
N MET A 65 -6.78 -1.27 -7.03
CA MET A 65 -6.55 -2.39 -6.12
C MET A 65 -7.19 -2.13 -4.75
N PHE A 66 -7.03 -0.91 -4.22
CA PHE A 66 -7.67 -0.53 -2.95
C PHE A 66 -9.19 -0.55 -3.03
N VAL A 67 -9.78 -0.06 -4.14
CA VAL A 67 -11.24 -0.14 -4.36
C VAL A 67 -11.71 -1.60 -4.35
N ALA A 68 -11.02 -2.49 -5.06
CA ALA A 68 -11.37 -3.92 -5.10
C ALA A 68 -11.25 -4.57 -3.71
N MET A 69 -10.21 -4.25 -2.96
CA MET A 69 -10.03 -4.76 -1.58
C MET A 69 -11.11 -4.24 -0.62
N LEU A 70 -11.50 -2.96 -0.72
CA LEU A 70 -12.59 -2.39 0.08
C LEU A 70 -13.92 -3.09 -0.20
N GLN A 71 -14.26 -3.30 -1.49
CA GLN A 71 -15.46 -4.04 -1.88
C GLN A 71 -15.45 -5.49 -1.36
N GLU A 72 -14.30 -6.12 -1.29
CA GLU A 72 -14.15 -7.48 -0.77
C GLU A 72 -14.22 -7.52 0.77
N LEU A 73 -13.75 -6.49 1.46
CA LEU A 73 -13.91 -6.33 2.91
C LEU A 73 -15.38 -6.16 3.32
N ASP A 74 -16.18 -5.46 2.51
CA ASP A 74 -17.63 -5.32 2.74
C ASP A 74 -18.36 -6.67 2.71
N LYS A 75 -17.91 -7.60 1.86
CA LYS A 75 -18.48 -8.95 1.76
C LYS A 75 -18.00 -9.87 2.88
N ARG A 76 -16.70 -9.83 3.18
CA ARG A 76 -16.06 -10.67 4.18
C ARG A 76 -15.00 -9.88 4.94
N PRO A 77 -15.28 -9.43 6.16
CA PRO A 77 -14.32 -8.71 7.00
C PRO A 77 -13.08 -9.55 7.32
N ARG A 78 -11.91 -8.91 7.38
CA ARG A 78 -10.63 -9.49 7.82
C ARG A 78 -10.03 -8.64 8.94
N ASP A 79 -9.22 -9.24 9.78
CA ASP A 79 -8.45 -8.51 10.78
C ASP A 79 -7.21 -7.87 10.14
N LEU A 80 -7.28 -6.57 9.91
CA LEU A 80 -6.21 -5.74 9.38
C LEU A 80 -5.63 -4.78 10.44
N SER A 81 -5.79 -5.10 11.73
CA SER A 81 -5.39 -4.24 12.84
C SER A 81 -3.88 -3.94 12.87
N THR A 82 -3.06 -4.80 12.24
CA THR A 82 -1.61 -4.60 12.14
C THR A 82 -1.18 -3.64 11.02
N LEU A 83 -2.04 -3.41 10.01
CA LEU A 83 -1.76 -2.43 8.97
C LEU A 83 -1.72 -1.02 9.56
N ARG A 84 -0.73 -0.23 9.19
CA ARG A 84 -0.60 1.16 9.62
C ARG A 84 -0.27 2.11 8.47
N THR A 85 0.50 1.68 7.49
CA THR A 85 1.10 2.53 6.47
C THR A 85 1.10 1.88 5.08
N GLY A 86 1.51 2.64 4.09
CA GLY A 86 1.66 2.16 2.73
C GLY A 86 1.69 3.30 1.72
N ILE A 87 1.63 2.92 0.46
CA ILE A 87 1.65 3.86 -0.66
C ILE A 87 0.50 3.52 -1.61
N MET A 88 -0.28 4.55 -1.93
CA MET A 88 -1.25 4.52 -3.02
C MET A 88 -0.74 5.43 -4.13
N ALA A 89 -0.43 4.86 -5.31
CA ALA A 89 0.18 5.60 -6.41
C ALA A 89 -0.16 5.00 -7.78
N GLY A 90 0.28 5.64 -8.86
CA GLY A 90 0.13 5.16 -10.23
C GLY A 90 -1.13 5.68 -10.96
N ALA A 91 -2.01 6.38 -10.25
CA ALA A 91 -3.19 7.06 -10.79
C ALA A 91 -3.65 8.14 -9.78
N PRO A 92 -4.57 9.06 -10.16
CA PRO A 92 -5.19 9.96 -9.21
C PRO A 92 -5.87 9.19 -8.07
N CYS A 93 -5.60 9.61 -6.83
CA CYS A 93 -6.09 8.93 -5.63
C CYS A 93 -7.34 9.65 -5.09
N PRO A 94 -8.56 9.08 -5.25
CA PRO A 94 -9.77 9.74 -4.79
C PRO A 94 -9.79 9.89 -3.28
N VAL A 95 -10.15 11.08 -2.79
CA VAL A 95 -10.21 11.42 -1.34
C VAL A 95 -11.06 10.41 -0.56
N GLU A 96 -12.21 10.01 -1.11
CA GLU A 96 -13.12 9.07 -0.46
C GLU A 96 -12.50 7.67 -0.32
N VAL A 97 -11.75 7.20 -1.33
CA VAL A 97 -11.02 5.93 -1.24
C VAL A 97 -9.95 6.01 -0.14
N MET A 98 -9.22 7.12 -0.06
CA MET A 98 -8.23 7.36 1.00
C MET A 98 -8.87 7.34 2.40
N LYS A 99 -10.04 7.95 2.58
CA LYS A 99 -10.79 7.93 3.85
C LYS A 99 -11.22 6.51 4.22
N GLN A 100 -11.74 5.74 3.26
CA GLN A 100 -12.13 4.35 3.49
C GLN A 100 -10.93 3.46 3.83
N VAL A 101 -9.81 3.59 3.11
CA VAL A 101 -8.57 2.86 3.41
C VAL A 101 -8.05 3.19 4.82
N ASN A 102 -8.12 4.46 5.21
CA ASN A 102 -7.73 4.89 6.56
C ASN A 102 -8.59 4.25 7.65
N THR A 103 -9.91 4.18 7.44
CA THR A 103 -10.87 3.70 8.45
C THR A 103 -11.07 2.19 8.43
N GLN A 104 -11.28 1.60 7.25
CA GLN A 104 -11.63 0.17 7.11
C GLN A 104 -10.40 -0.75 7.05
N MET A 105 -9.27 -0.25 6.51
CA MET A 105 -8.01 -1.01 6.42
C MET A 105 -7.00 -0.60 7.51
N ASN A 106 -7.36 0.29 8.44
CA ASN A 106 -6.48 0.81 9.50
C ASN A 106 -5.18 1.50 9.01
N MET A 107 -5.08 1.87 7.73
CA MET A 107 -3.89 2.49 7.14
C MET A 107 -3.86 4.01 7.37
N LYS A 108 -3.67 4.41 8.62
CA LYS A 108 -3.71 5.83 9.04
C LYS A 108 -2.57 6.66 8.45
N GLU A 109 -1.44 6.03 8.15
CA GLU A 109 -0.23 6.65 7.62
C GLU A 109 -0.03 6.37 6.12
N VAL A 110 -1.11 6.06 5.36
CA VAL A 110 -1.00 5.86 3.91
C VAL A 110 -0.62 7.17 3.24
N THR A 111 0.33 7.10 2.30
CA THR A 111 0.81 8.27 1.53
C THR A 111 0.51 8.10 0.04
N ILE A 112 0.49 9.23 -0.68
CA ILE A 112 0.39 9.27 -2.13
C ILE A 112 1.74 9.64 -2.71
N CYS A 113 2.11 8.99 -3.84
CA CYS A 113 3.28 9.31 -4.61
C CYS A 113 2.88 9.71 -6.02
N TYR A 114 3.54 10.74 -6.53
CA TYR A 114 3.56 11.11 -7.94
C TYR A 114 4.94 10.85 -8.52
N GLY A 115 4.96 10.27 -9.71
CA GLY A 115 6.21 10.01 -10.42
C GLY A 115 6.02 9.17 -11.68
N MET A 116 7.11 8.82 -12.29
CA MET A 116 7.17 8.00 -13.50
C MET A 116 8.44 7.15 -13.47
N THR A 117 8.54 6.16 -14.34
CA THR A 117 9.69 5.25 -14.40
C THR A 117 11.01 6.03 -14.52
N GLU A 118 11.04 7.09 -15.33
CA GLU A 118 12.19 7.93 -15.57
C GLU A 118 12.66 8.74 -14.34
N THR A 119 11.83 8.87 -13.32
CA THR A 119 12.19 9.56 -12.05
C THR A 119 12.55 8.59 -10.92
N ALA A 120 12.72 7.30 -11.21
CA ALA A 120 13.25 6.22 -10.37
C ALA A 120 12.52 5.90 -9.05
N PRO A 121 11.22 5.74 -8.95
CA PRO A 121 10.07 6.19 -9.74
C PRO A 121 9.31 7.37 -9.11
N VAL A 122 9.77 7.97 -8.00
CA VAL A 122 9.05 8.99 -7.22
C VAL A 122 9.68 10.37 -7.41
N SER A 123 8.88 11.32 -7.88
CA SER A 123 9.23 12.73 -7.91
C SER A 123 8.77 13.48 -6.66
N PHE A 124 7.53 13.18 -6.22
CA PHE A 124 6.92 13.80 -5.05
C PHE A 124 6.16 12.74 -4.24
N GLN A 125 6.13 12.92 -2.92
CA GLN A 125 5.39 12.08 -2.00
C GLN A 125 4.81 12.93 -0.88
N SER A 126 3.53 12.70 -0.51
CA SER A 126 2.93 13.30 0.68
C SER A 126 3.57 12.74 1.95
N PHE A 127 3.49 13.49 3.04
CA PHE A 127 3.95 13.02 4.34
C PHE A 127 2.84 12.22 5.07
N ALA A 128 3.24 11.23 5.84
CA ALA A 128 2.32 10.43 6.65
C ALA A 128 1.58 11.26 7.71
N ASP A 129 2.18 12.37 8.13
CA ASP A 129 1.66 13.28 9.16
C ASP A 129 0.77 14.40 8.56
N ASP A 130 0.65 14.51 7.22
CA ASP A 130 -0.23 15.47 6.57
C ASP A 130 -1.71 15.13 6.81
N LEU A 131 -2.56 16.15 6.83
CA LEU A 131 -4.02 15.95 6.82
C LEU A 131 -4.43 15.16 5.57
N ILE A 132 -5.47 14.33 5.69
CA ILE A 132 -5.89 13.42 4.62
C ILE A 132 -6.24 14.18 3.33
N ASP A 133 -6.93 15.31 3.45
CA ASP A 133 -7.29 16.14 2.28
C ASP A 133 -6.04 16.68 1.58
N LYS A 134 -5.03 17.14 2.35
CA LYS A 134 -3.75 17.60 1.82
C LYS A 134 -2.92 16.48 1.17
N ARG A 135 -3.10 15.23 1.59
CA ARG A 135 -2.42 14.10 0.93
C ARG A 135 -3.00 13.78 -0.44
N CYS A 136 -4.26 14.19 -0.69
CA CYS A 136 -5.00 13.87 -1.92
C CYS A 136 -4.99 15.01 -2.96
N GLU A 137 -4.50 16.20 -2.61
CA GLU A 137 -4.33 17.37 -3.50
C GLU A 137 -2.92 17.41 -4.10
#